data_04757212d5c4fbc290b957b781feb522
#
_entry.id   04757212d5c4fbc290b957b781feb522
#
_cell.length_a   1.000
_cell.length_b   1.000
_cell.length_c   1.000
_cell.angle_alpha   90.00
_cell.angle_beta   90.00
_cell.angle_gamma   90.00
#
_symmetry.space_group_name_H-M   'P 1'
#
loop_
_entity.id
_entity.type
_entity.pdbx_description
1 polymer ?
#
loop_
_entity_poly.entity_id
_entity_poly.type
_entity_poly.pdbx_seq_one_letter_code
_entity_poly.pdbx_strand_id
1 'polypeptide(L)'
;MTTDTTDYLLDTNACIGIREIIKGANPKNPAKVDQLSKLKARWSSVPKERLFMSIITWGELRYGAEKSNHPSAAKARLDAVRQAVQILRMDDSTGEHYGAIRKHLEQHGETIGGNDLWIAAHGRAQSCKVVTNNLREFSRVPQLHCEDWTA
;
A
#
# COMPACT_ATOMS: atom_id res chain seq x y z
N MET A 1 -23.96 -16.75 -7.36
CA MET A 1 -23.29 -15.92 -6.34
C MET A 1 -21.80 -15.83 -6.68
N THR A 2 -21.34 -14.65 -7.06
CA THR A 2 -19.92 -14.44 -7.36
C THR A 2 -19.17 -14.17 -6.07
N THR A 3 -18.12 -14.96 -5.81
CA THR A 3 -17.20 -14.71 -4.71
C THR A 3 -16.10 -13.79 -5.24
N ASP A 4 -15.97 -12.61 -4.65
CA ASP A 4 -14.85 -11.72 -4.99
C ASP A 4 -13.57 -12.32 -4.41
N THR A 5 -12.65 -12.68 -5.29
CA THR A 5 -11.35 -13.25 -4.93
C THR A 5 -10.21 -12.25 -5.13
N THR A 6 -10.53 -10.96 -5.30
CA THR A 6 -9.51 -9.93 -5.50
C THR A 6 -8.67 -9.74 -4.23
N ASP A 7 -7.36 -9.85 -4.39
CA ASP A 7 -6.41 -9.49 -3.36
C ASP A 7 -5.95 -8.06 -3.58
N TYR A 8 -5.77 -7.33 -2.49
CA TYR A 8 -5.37 -5.93 -2.50
C TYR A 8 -4.01 -5.78 -1.83
N LEU A 9 -3.11 -5.07 -2.50
CA LEU A 9 -1.81 -4.71 -1.95
C LEU A 9 -1.83 -3.21 -1.65
N LEU A 10 -1.87 -2.86 -0.38
CA LEU A 10 -1.91 -1.48 0.07
C LEU A 10 -0.49 -0.91 0.11
N ASP A 11 -0.30 0.25 -0.54
CA ASP A 11 0.99 0.92 -0.51
C ASP A 11 1.25 1.54 0.87
N THR A 12 2.42 2.14 1.05
CA THR A 12 2.83 2.69 2.33
C THR A 12 1.89 3.78 2.81
N ASN A 13 1.45 4.68 1.92
CA ASN A 13 0.52 5.77 2.29
C ASN A 13 -0.85 5.24 2.70
N ALA A 14 -1.36 4.21 2.03
CA ALA A 14 -2.62 3.57 2.41
C ALA A 14 -2.50 2.95 3.81
N CYS A 15 -1.40 2.26 4.10
CA CYS A 15 -1.16 1.68 5.43
C CYS A 15 -1.00 2.76 6.51
N ILE A 16 -0.37 3.89 6.21
CA ILE A 16 -0.29 5.03 7.11
C ILE A 16 -1.69 5.56 7.41
N GLY A 17 -2.55 5.65 6.39
CA GLY A 17 -3.95 6.05 6.57
C GLY A 17 -4.70 5.12 7.51
N ILE A 18 -4.54 3.81 7.36
CA ILE A 18 -5.13 2.81 8.26
C ILE A 18 -4.60 2.99 9.69
N ARG A 19 -3.29 3.20 9.84
CA ARG A 19 -2.69 3.49 11.15
C ARG A 19 -3.36 4.70 11.82
N GLU A 20 -3.59 5.77 11.06
CA GLU A 20 -4.23 6.97 11.57
C GLU A 20 -5.69 6.69 11.99
N ILE A 21 -6.42 5.88 11.24
CA ILE A 21 -7.79 5.48 11.58
C ILE A 21 -7.79 4.65 12.88
N ILE A 22 -6.91 3.68 13.00
CA ILE A 22 -6.79 2.83 14.19
C ILE A 22 -6.44 3.67 15.43
N LYS A 23 -5.54 4.64 15.26
CA LYS A 23 -5.14 5.58 16.31
C LYS A 23 -6.29 6.50 16.76
N GLY A 24 -7.34 6.63 15.95
CA GLY A 24 -8.42 7.57 16.20
C GLY A 24 -8.03 9.01 15.89
N ALA A 25 -7.16 9.22 14.90
CA ALA A 25 -6.72 10.55 14.49
C ALA A 25 -7.91 11.42 14.09
N ASN A 26 -7.89 12.67 14.53
CA ASN A 26 -8.91 13.66 14.22
C ASN A 26 -8.25 14.87 13.57
N PRO A 27 -7.92 14.77 12.26
CA PRO A 27 -7.25 15.88 11.58
C PRO A 27 -8.15 17.10 11.49
N LYS A 28 -7.52 18.29 11.54
CA LYS A 28 -8.25 19.57 11.43
C LYS A 28 -8.62 19.91 10.00
N ASN A 29 -7.87 19.40 9.02
CA ASN A 29 -8.14 19.65 7.62
C ASN A 29 -9.34 18.83 7.14
N PRO A 30 -10.44 19.48 6.67
CA PRO A 30 -11.64 18.76 6.21
C PRO A 30 -11.36 17.80 5.05
N ALA A 31 -10.46 18.13 4.14
CA ALA A 31 -10.09 17.23 3.05
C ALA A 31 -9.46 15.94 3.58
N LYS A 32 -8.62 16.04 4.62
CA LYS A 32 -7.99 14.88 5.23
C LYS A 32 -9.02 14.02 5.97
N VAL A 33 -9.96 14.63 6.66
CA VAL A 33 -11.09 13.92 7.32
C VAL A 33 -11.87 13.12 6.28
N ASP A 34 -12.19 13.74 5.14
CA ASP A 34 -12.93 13.08 4.05
C ASP A 34 -12.15 11.89 3.47
N GLN A 35 -10.85 12.08 3.22
CA GLN A 35 -9.97 11.02 2.70
C GLN A 35 -9.94 9.82 3.65
N LEU A 36 -9.77 10.05 4.95
CA LEU A 36 -9.74 8.96 5.94
C LEU A 36 -11.09 8.27 6.07
N SER A 37 -12.19 9.01 5.95
CA SER A 37 -13.54 8.45 5.98
C SER A 37 -13.77 7.51 4.79
N LYS A 38 -13.36 7.90 3.60
CA LYS A 38 -13.47 7.08 2.39
C LYS A 38 -12.58 5.84 2.47
N LEU A 39 -11.36 6.01 2.94
CA LEU A 39 -10.43 4.90 3.16
C LEU A 39 -11.03 3.89 4.14
N LYS A 40 -11.57 4.35 5.26
CA LYS A 40 -12.19 3.50 6.26
C LYS A 40 -13.36 2.71 5.68
N ALA A 41 -14.21 3.36 4.88
CA ALA A 41 -15.36 2.71 4.27
C ALA A 41 -14.91 1.57 3.35
N ARG A 42 -13.92 1.81 2.48
CA ARG A 42 -13.39 0.77 1.57
C ARG A 42 -12.68 -0.33 2.34
N TRP A 43 -11.82 0.01 3.27
CA TRP A 43 -11.11 -0.96 4.09
C TRP A 43 -12.08 -1.87 4.84
N SER A 44 -13.13 -1.31 5.43
CA SER A 44 -14.15 -2.09 6.16
C SER A 44 -14.97 -3.00 5.27
N SER A 45 -15.05 -2.71 3.96
CA SER A 45 -15.82 -3.49 3.00
C SER A 45 -15.08 -4.70 2.44
N VAL A 46 -13.76 -4.80 2.68
CA VAL A 46 -12.93 -5.89 2.14
C VAL A 46 -12.58 -6.87 3.25
N PRO A 47 -12.74 -8.19 3.03
CA PRO A 47 -12.34 -9.18 4.01
C PRO A 47 -10.85 -9.07 4.35
N LYS A 48 -10.52 -9.24 5.62
CA LYS A 48 -9.13 -9.18 6.11
C LYS A 48 -8.19 -10.11 5.34
N GLU A 49 -8.68 -11.26 4.91
CA GLU A 49 -7.91 -12.27 4.17
C GLU A 49 -7.47 -11.79 2.79
N ARG A 50 -8.03 -10.69 2.31
CA ARG A 50 -7.73 -10.10 1.01
C ARG A 50 -6.89 -8.83 1.10
N LEU A 51 -6.47 -8.45 2.30
CA LEU A 51 -5.72 -7.21 2.55
C LEU A 51 -4.26 -7.53 2.85
N PHE A 52 -3.37 -6.99 2.03
CA PHE A 52 -1.93 -7.22 2.14
C PHE A 52 -1.14 -5.94 2.03
N MET A 53 0.03 -5.92 2.64
CA MET A 53 1.08 -4.96 2.37
C MET A 53 2.35 -5.69 1.94
N SER A 54 3.15 -5.05 1.10
CA SER A 54 4.45 -5.58 0.72
C SER A 54 5.41 -5.56 1.91
N ILE A 55 6.37 -6.49 1.93
CA ILE A 55 7.49 -6.44 2.88
C ILE A 55 8.25 -5.10 2.76
N ILE A 56 8.25 -4.48 1.58
CA ILE A 56 8.83 -3.15 1.36
C ILE A 56 8.09 -2.11 2.20
N THR A 57 6.76 -2.11 2.15
CA THR A 57 5.93 -1.23 2.97
C THR A 57 6.18 -1.46 4.45
N TRP A 58 6.23 -2.71 4.89
CA TRP A 58 6.53 -3.02 6.28
C TRP A 58 7.87 -2.43 6.71
N GLY A 59 8.90 -2.55 5.87
CA GLY A 59 10.22 -1.97 6.13
C GLY A 59 10.17 -0.44 6.26
N GLU A 60 9.43 0.24 5.38
CA GLU A 60 9.25 1.68 5.45
C GLU A 60 8.54 2.12 6.74
N LEU A 61 7.50 1.40 7.14
CA LEU A 61 6.77 1.68 8.38
C LEU A 61 7.66 1.46 9.60
N ARG A 62 8.44 0.37 9.61
CA ARG A 62 9.38 0.08 10.71
C ARG A 62 10.46 1.14 10.80
N TYR A 63 11.00 1.60 9.68
CA TYR A 63 11.96 2.69 9.68
C TYR A 63 11.35 3.95 10.29
N GLY A 64 10.13 4.32 9.92
CA GLY A 64 9.43 5.45 10.51
C GLY A 64 9.28 5.33 12.02
N ALA A 65 8.98 4.12 12.53
CA ALA A 65 8.86 3.87 13.96
C ALA A 65 10.22 3.97 14.68
N GLU A 66 11.29 3.44 14.07
CA GLU A 66 12.64 3.50 14.66
C GLU A 66 13.11 4.94 14.87
N LYS A 67 12.81 5.86 13.94
CA LYS A 67 13.20 7.26 14.05
C LYS A 67 12.23 8.13 14.83
N SER A 68 11.13 7.57 15.35
CA SER A 68 10.15 8.29 16.16
C SER A 68 10.75 8.72 17.50
N ASN A 69 10.22 9.81 18.05
CA ASN A 69 10.56 10.24 19.43
C ASN A 69 10.04 9.27 20.48
N HIS A 70 9.08 8.40 20.13
CA HIS A 70 8.50 7.38 21.00
C HIS A 70 8.48 6.03 20.27
N PRO A 71 9.65 5.39 20.07
CA PRO A 71 9.72 4.18 19.21
C PRO A 71 8.84 3.03 19.71
N SER A 72 8.77 2.79 21.01
CA SER A 72 7.97 1.68 21.56
C SER A 72 6.48 1.86 21.25
N ALA A 73 5.96 3.06 21.45
CA ALA A 73 4.56 3.37 21.13
C ALA A 73 4.30 3.29 19.63
N ALA A 74 5.23 3.80 18.81
CA ALA A 74 5.12 3.73 17.36
C ALA A 74 5.11 2.29 16.85
N LYS A 75 5.96 1.42 17.39
CA LYS A 75 6.00 0.00 17.04
C LYS A 75 4.71 -0.73 17.44
N ALA A 76 4.15 -0.40 18.60
CA ALA A 76 2.87 -0.97 19.04
C ALA A 76 1.73 -0.62 18.08
N ARG A 77 1.71 0.60 17.53
CA ARG A 77 0.73 0.99 16.51
C ARG A 77 0.90 0.20 15.21
N LEU A 78 2.15 -0.08 14.82
CA LEU A 78 2.41 -0.90 13.64
C LEU A 78 1.95 -2.33 13.82
N ASP A 79 2.05 -2.89 15.02
CA ASP A 79 1.52 -4.23 15.30
C ASP A 79 0.01 -4.30 15.06
N ALA A 80 -0.72 -3.23 15.42
CA ALA A 80 -2.15 -3.14 15.14
C ALA A 80 -2.44 -3.09 13.62
N VAL A 81 -1.63 -2.33 12.85
CA VAL A 81 -1.74 -2.30 11.39
C VAL A 81 -1.48 -3.67 10.80
N ARG A 82 -0.44 -4.36 11.26
CA ARG A 82 -0.09 -5.70 10.79
C ARG A 82 -1.20 -6.72 11.04
N GLN A 83 -1.94 -6.57 12.12
CA GLN A 83 -3.11 -7.44 12.40
C GLN A 83 -4.25 -7.18 11.43
N ALA A 84 -4.37 -5.95 10.92
CA ALA A 84 -5.41 -5.58 9.96
C ALA A 84 -5.01 -5.86 8.52
N VAL A 85 -3.72 -5.75 8.20
CA VAL A 85 -3.18 -5.89 6.84
C VAL A 85 -1.97 -6.84 6.89
N GLN A 86 -2.09 -7.97 6.24
CA GLN A 86 -1.07 -9.02 6.27
C GLN A 86 0.16 -8.62 5.45
N ILE A 87 1.33 -9.07 5.88
CA ILE A 87 2.55 -8.88 5.09
C ILE A 87 2.60 -9.95 4.00
N LEU A 88 2.72 -9.50 2.75
CA LEU A 88 2.91 -10.38 1.60
C LEU A 88 4.41 -10.50 1.30
N ARG A 89 4.88 -11.73 1.20
CA ARG A 89 6.28 -12.02 0.90
C ARG A 89 6.53 -11.98 -0.60
N MET A 90 7.74 -11.57 -0.98
CA MET A 90 8.20 -11.57 -2.36
C MET A 90 8.81 -12.92 -2.73
N ASP A 91 8.68 -13.28 -4.01
CA ASP A 91 9.36 -14.43 -4.60
C ASP A 91 10.12 -13.99 -5.87
N ASP A 92 10.69 -14.95 -6.58
CA ASP A 92 11.49 -14.69 -7.78
C ASP A 92 10.71 -13.95 -8.85
N SER A 93 9.40 -14.19 -8.96
CA SER A 93 8.55 -13.53 -9.96
C SER A 93 8.49 -12.02 -9.74
N THR A 94 8.59 -11.56 -8.50
CA THR A 94 8.65 -10.13 -8.21
C THR A 94 9.88 -9.48 -8.87
N GLY A 95 11.03 -10.15 -8.79
CA GLY A 95 12.26 -9.67 -9.46
C GLY A 95 12.12 -9.60 -10.96
N GLU A 96 11.48 -10.60 -11.56
CA GLU A 96 11.24 -10.62 -13.01
C GLU A 96 10.34 -9.46 -13.44
N HIS A 97 9.25 -9.22 -12.71
CA HIS A 97 8.36 -8.09 -12.97
C HIS A 97 9.06 -6.75 -12.74
N TYR A 98 9.88 -6.66 -11.69
CA TYR A 98 10.66 -5.44 -11.41
C TYR A 98 11.56 -5.08 -12.60
N GLY A 99 12.31 -6.04 -13.14
CA GLY A 99 13.19 -5.78 -14.27
C GLY A 99 12.44 -5.31 -15.50
N ALA A 100 11.33 -5.97 -15.84
CA ALA A 100 10.51 -5.62 -16.99
C ALA A 100 9.85 -4.24 -16.83
N ILE A 101 9.29 -3.94 -15.67
CA ILE A 101 8.64 -2.65 -15.40
C ILE A 101 9.66 -1.52 -15.44
N ARG A 102 10.79 -1.69 -14.77
CA ARG A 102 11.83 -0.65 -14.71
C ARG A 102 12.33 -0.28 -16.09
N LYS A 103 12.64 -1.30 -16.93
CA LYS A 103 13.07 -1.08 -18.30
C LYS A 103 12.01 -0.29 -19.08
N HIS A 104 10.75 -0.70 -18.98
CA HIS A 104 9.66 -0.03 -19.68
C HIS A 104 9.54 1.43 -19.28
N LEU A 105 9.58 1.73 -17.97
CA LEU A 105 9.44 3.10 -17.47
C LEU A 105 10.64 3.97 -17.89
N GLU A 106 11.84 3.43 -17.83
CA GLU A 106 13.04 4.16 -18.27
C GLU A 106 12.98 4.48 -19.77
N GLN A 107 12.52 3.54 -20.59
CA GLN A 107 12.37 3.76 -22.04
C GLN A 107 11.35 4.83 -22.39
N HIS A 108 10.35 5.04 -21.52
CA HIS A 108 9.29 6.04 -21.72
C HIS A 108 9.53 7.35 -20.97
N GLY A 109 10.65 7.46 -20.25
CA GLY A 109 10.93 8.66 -19.43
C GLY A 109 9.94 8.86 -18.29
N GLU A 110 9.39 7.77 -17.75
CA GLU A 110 8.32 7.80 -16.75
C GLU A 110 8.72 7.06 -15.47
N THR A 111 9.96 7.23 -15.03
CA THR A 111 10.45 6.55 -13.81
C THR A 111 9.64 6.93 -12.57
N ILE A 112 9.56 6.00 -11.63
CA ILE A 112 8.92 6.19 -10.33
C ILE A 112 9.92 5.89 -9.22
N GLY A 113 9.59 6.23 -7.97
CA GLY A 113 10.46 5.99 -6.83
C GLY A 113 10.79 4.52 -6.65
N GLY A 114 12.00 4.22 -6.13
CA GLY A 114 12.50 2.85 -6.04
C GLY A 114 11.62 1.91 -5.24
N ASN A 115 11.13 2.35 -4.08
CA ASN A 115 10.23 1.52 -3.27
C ASN A 115 8.87 1.33 -3.94
N ASP A 116 8.32 2.37 -4.56
CA ASP A 116 7.07 2.27 -5.31
C ASP A 116 7.22 1.32 -6.50
N LEU A 117 8.38 1.32 -7.14
CA LEU A 117 8.68 0.38 -8.22
C LEU A 117 8.64 -1.07 -7.73
N TRP A 118 9.22 -1.35 -6.55
CA TRP A 118 9.15 -2.69 -5.95
C TRP A 118 7.72 -3.06 -5.56
N ILE A 119 6.96 -2.12 -5.01
CA ILE A 119 5.55 -2.36 -4.63
C ILE A 119 4.72 -2.66 -5.88
N ALA A 120 4.92 -1.90 -6.97
CA ALA A 120 4.24 -2.13 -8.23
C ALA A 120 4.57 -3.51 -8.81
N ALA A 121 5.85 -3.89 -8.80
CA ALA A 121 6.31 -5.20 -9.27
C ALA A 121 5.69 -6.32 -8.43
N HIS A 122 5.64 -6.15 -7.12
CA HIS A 122 5.06 -7.11 -6.19
C HIS A 122 3.58 -7.31 -6.46
N GLY A 123 2.83 -6.22 -6.62
CA GLY A 123 1.40 -6.28 -6.92
C GLY A 123 1.12 -6.96 -8.25
N ARG A 124 1.86 -6.61 -9.30
CA ARG A 124 1.68 -7.23 -10.62
C ARG A 124 2.06 -8.71 -10.61
N ALA A 125 3.14 -9.07 -9.94
CA ALA A 125 3.60 -10.46 -9.84
C ALA A 125 2.58 -11.36 -9.12
N GLN A 126 1.90 -10.83 -8.12
CA GLN A 126 0.93 -11.58 -7.32
C GLN A 126 -0.53 -11.36 -7.77
N SER A 127 -0.74 -10.67 -8.87
CA SER A 127 -2.06 -10.36 -9.41
C SER A 127 -2.97 -9.62 -8.39
N CYS A 128 -2.37 -8.76 -7.58
CA CYS A 128 -3.10 -7.91 -6.65
C CYS A 128 -3.48 -6.59 -7.31
N LYS A 129 -4.59 -6.00 -6.89
CA LYS A 129 -4.84 -4.59 -7.13
C LYS A 129 -4.04 -3.78 -6.12
N VAL A 130 -3.32 -2.77 -6.59
CA VAL A 130 -2.56 -1.88 -5.70
C VAL A 130 -3.45 -0.74 -5.24
N VAL A 131 -3.54 -0.56 -3.94
CA VAL A 131 -4.28 0.55 -3.34
C VAL A 131 -3.30 1.67 -3.03
N THR A 132 -3.47 2.80 -3.68
CA THR A 132 -2.56 3.94 -3.60
C THR A 132 -3.30 5.24 -3.85
N ASN A 133 -2.89 6.32 -3.19
CA ASN A 133 -3.35 7.67 -3.55
C ASN A 133 -2.44 8.33 -4.59
N ASN A 134 -1.39 7.65 -5.02
CA ASN A 134 -0.44 8.13 -6.03
C ASN A 134 -0.71 7.46 -7.38
N LEU A 135 -1.95 7.58 -7.87
CA LEU A 135 -2.34 7.00 -9.16
C LEU A 135 -1.51 7.56 -10.31
N ARG A 136 -1.05 8.81 -10.20
CA ARG A 136 -0.23 9.44 -11.23
C ARG A 136 1.01 8.60 -11.56
N GLU A 137 1.70 8.09 -10.54
CA GLU A 137 2.90 7.27 -10.74
C GLU A 137 2.56 5.80 -11.01
N PHE A 138 1.70 5.20 -10.19
CA PHE A 138 1.37 3.78 -10.34
C PHE A 138 0.65 3.46 -11.65
N SER A 139 -0.14 4.39 -12.21
CA SER A 139 -0.80 4.20 -13.50
C SER A 139 0.17 4.11 -14.68
N ARG A 140 1.42 4.53 -14.51
CA ARG A 140 2.46 4.37 -15.54
C ARG A 140 2.86 2.93 -15.75
N VAL A 141 2.61 2.07 -14.78
CA VAL A 141 3.02 0.66 -14.81
C VAL A 141 2.05 -0.14 -15.66
N PRO A 142 2.50 -0.75 -16.78
CA PRO A 142 1.61 -1.50 -17.66
C PRO A 142 1.07 -2.75 -16.95
N GLN A 143 -0.18 -3.09 -17.22
CA GLN A 143 -0.86 -4.28 -16.72
C GLN A 143 -0.98 -4.32 -15.18
N LEU A 144 -0.85 -3.18 -14.51
CA LEU A 144 -1.09 -3.05 -13.08
C LEU A 144 -2.44 -2.38 -12.85
N HIS A 145 -3.30 -3.01 -12.06
CA HIS A 145 -4.57 -2.42 -11.67
C HIS A 145 -4.42 -1.69 -10.34
N CYS A 146 -4.85 -0.44 -10.29
CA CYS A 146 -4.72 0.42 -9.11
C CYS A 146 -6.07 1.01 -8.73
N GLU A 147 -6.27 1.23 -7.43
CA GLU A 147 -7.44 1.92 -6.89
C GLU A 147 -6.98 2.95 -5.85
N ASP A 148 -7.66 4.09 -5.82
CA ASP A 148 -7.48 5.09 -4.77
C ASP A 148 -8.69 5.03 -3.83
N TRP A 149 -8.46 4.58 -2.61
CA TRP A 149 -9.52 4.46 -1.60
C TRP A 149 -9.77 5.76 -0.84
N THR A 150 -9.03 6.83 -1.17
CA THR A 150 -9.20 8.16 -0.57
C THR A 150 -9.97 9.13 -1.47
N ALA A 151 -10.27 8.70 -2.67
CA ALA A 151 -10.93 9.53 -3.67
C ALA A 151 -12.46 9.46 -3.58
#